data_922dcafce260292c15875b407e050301
#
_entry.id   922dcafce260292c15875b407e050301
#
_cell.length_a   1.000
_cell.length_b   1.000
_cell.length_c   1.000
_cell.angle_alpha   90.00
_cell.angle_beta   90.00
_cell.angle_gamma   90.00
#
_symmetry.space_group_name_H-M   'P 1'
#
loop_
_entity.id
_entity.type
_entity.pdbx_description
1 polymer ?
#
loop_
_entity_poly.entity_id
_entity_poly.type
_entity_poly.pdbx_seq_one_letter_code
_entity_poly.pdbx_strand_id
1 'polypeptide(L)'
;MTQTESEFLYHTSCDNCNSSDANSVYSDGHAYCFSCNTTTQGQSTMELTPITKQESNFIKGEHLPLNKRKINLDTVQKYNYQVGAWFARPCHIANYYNDSKELVAQKLRYPSKDFQWLGNPKEAGLFGQETCKGRGKYLTVCEGEIDALTMSQSMDNNKWDVVSIKTGAAGAKKDIQKSLDFLEGYENVIFMFDQDEHGQKAALECSKILTPNKAKIASLPLKDANEMLLADKAEQLKQCMWNAKPYRPDGIVLGSEIFDEIMKEDVMVTAQYPFKCLNIKTHGLRKGELTTITAGTGVGKSSFCRHVALDLLKQGFGVGYIALEESIKRSALGIMGVHLKKPLHLTREGINEKQLQETFKSTIGNGNFYLFNHFGCTVADNLLSKIRYLAKSCEVDFVVLDHLHMALSALGDEHTGDERKLIDYFVSKLRTLVEETGIGVILVSHLRRSEGDKGFEDGKEVTMNSLRGSASIGQLSDLIISISRDIKSDKKLAKLTILKNRYSGETGNACSLLYDLETGCLSETTPDVLDDY
;
A
#
# COMPACT_ATOMS: atom_id res chain seq x y z
N MET A 1 -2.76 -15.09 -56.58
CA MET A 1 -3.97 -15.36 -55.78
C MET A 1 -3.78 -14.65 -54.47
N THR A 2 -4.35 -13.45 -54.34
CA THR A 2 -4.34 -12.63 -53.14
C THR A 2 -5.35 -13.23 -52.19
N GLN A 3 -4.87 -13.74 -51.03
CA GLN A 3 -5.75 -14.09 -49.91
C GLN A 3 -6.36 -12.78 -49.40
N THR A 4 -7.65 -12.62 -49.56
CA THR A 4 -8.44 -11.59 -48.86
C THR A 4 -8.49 -11.97 -47.40
N GLU A 5 -7.88 -11.18 -46.53
CA GLU A 5 -8.01 -11.31 -45.09
C GLU A 5 -9.48 -11.13 -44.71
N SER A 6 -10.01 -12.12 -43.98
CA SER A 6 -11.39 -12.10 -43.50
C SER A 6 -11.48 -11.14 -42.31
N GLU A 7 -12.37 -10.15 -42.37
CA GLU A 7 -12.56 -9.15 -41.32
C GLU A 7 -13.69 -9.55 -40.36
N PHE A 8 -13.48 -9.31 -39.07
CA PHE A 8 -14.49 -9.52 -38.02
C PHE A 8 -15.66 -8.55 -38.20
N LEU A 9 -16.89 -9.05 -38.10
CA LEU A 9 -18.11 -8.26 -38.25
C LEU A 9 -18.81 -7.99 -36.91
N TYR A 10 -19.20 -9.04 -36.18
CA TYR A 10 -19.91 -8.91 -34.90
C TYR A 10 -19.87 -10.21 -34.08
N HIS A 11 -20.23 -10.11 -32.80
CA HIS A 11 -20.44 -11.24 -31.91
C HIS A 11 -21.91 -11.66 -31.86
N THR A 12 -22.18 -12.96 -31.72
CA THR A 12 -23.52 -13.54 -31.57
C THR A 12 -23.50 -14.70 -30.58
N SER A 13 -24.68 -15.22 -30.25
CA SER A 13 -24.81 -16.44 -29.47
C SER A 13 -24.30 -17.65 -30.24
N CYS A 14 -23.77 -18.62 -29.51
CA CYS A 14 -23.31 -19.88 -30.09
C CYS A 14 -24.35 -20.99 -29.85
N ASP A 15 -24.88 -21.54 -30.91
CA ASP A 15 -25.89 -22.63 -30.84
C ASP A 15 -25.30 -23.93 -30.28
N ASN A 16 -23.98 -24.08 -30.29
CA ASN A 16 -23.32 -25.31 -29.84
C ASN A 16 -23.05 -25.33 -28.31
N CYS A 17 -22.76 -24.17 -27.70
CA CYS A 17 -22.45 -24.11 -26.29
C CYS A 17 -23.34 -23.14 -25.49
N ASN A 18 -24.34 -22.54 -26.11
CA ASN A 18 -25.27 -21.56 -25.54
C ASN A 18 -24.60 -20.32 -24.91
N SER A 19 -23.37 -20.03 -25.29
CA SER A 19 -22.73 -18.76 -24.90
C SER A 19 -23.45 -17.61 -25.59
N SER A 20 -23.72 -16.53 -24.86
CA SER A 20 -24.52 -15.40 -25.34
C SER A 20 -23.81 -14.51 -26.36
N ASP A 21 -22.47 -14.50 -26.40
CA ASP A 21 -21.66 -13.53 -27.14
C ASP A 21 -20.27 -14.01 -27.59
N ALA A 22 -19.93 -15.27 -27.37
CA ALA A 22 -18.59 -15.79 -27.68
C ALA A 22 -18.40 -16.22 -29.15
N ASN A 23 -19.44 -16.16 -30.00
CA ASN A 23 -19.38 -16.56 -31.38
C ASN A 23 -19.12 -15.35 -32.29
N SER A 24 -17.91 -15.25 -32.86
CA SER A 24 -17.49 -14.16 -33.74
C SER A 24 -17.78 -14.49 -35.19
N VAL A 25 -18.50 -13.63 -35.90
CA VAL A 25 -18.84 -13.75 -37.31
C VAL A 25 -17.92 -12.86 -38.16
N TYR A 26 -17.44 -13.39 -39.27
CA TYR A 26 -16.47 -12.76 -40.15
C TYR A 26 -17.04 -12.46 -41.55
N SER A 27 -16.38 -11.57 -42.31
CA SER A 27 -16.82 -11.06 -43.60
C SER A 27 -16.95 -12.12 -44.71
N ASP A 28 -16.27 -13.24 -44.56
CA ASP A 28 -16.36 -14.40 -45.46
C ASP A 28 -17.47 -15.37 -45.08
N GLY A 29 -18.28 -15.03 -44.08
CA GLY A 29 -19.42 -15.83 -43.62
C GLY A 29 -19.08 -16.93 -42.62
N HIS A 30 -17.79 -17.16 -42.30
CA HIS A 30 -17.47 -18.09 -41.24
C HIS A 30 -17.72 -17.47 -39.87
N ALA A 31 -18.01 -18.34 -38.88
CA ALA A 31 -18.09 -17.90 -37.48
C ALA A 31 -17.25 -18.81 -36.60
N TYR A 32 -16.58 -18.22 -35.60
CA TYR A 32 -15.74 -18.90 -34.62
C TYR A 32 -16.18 -18.57 -33.19
N CYS A 33 -16.49 -19.62 -32.44
CA CYS A 33 -16.85 -19.46 -31.03
C CYS A 33 -15.64 -19.63 -30.11
N PHE A 34 -15.27 -18.58 -29.38
CA PHE A 34 -14.15 -18.59 -28.43
C PHE A 34 -14.44 -19.35 -27.12
N SER A 35 -15.71 -19.68 -26.86
CA SER A 35 -16.10 -20.44 -25.66
C SER A 35 -15.95 -21.96 -25.84
N CYS A 36 -16.33 -22.47 -27.01
CA CYS A 36 -16.26 -23.93 -27.31
C CYS A 36 -15.30 -24.29 -28.43
N ASN A 37 -14.56 -23.30 -28.97
CA ASN A 37 -13.59 -23.47 -30.08
C ASN A 37 -14.18 -24.12 -31.35
N THR A 38 -15.46 -23.90 -31.60
CA THR A 38 -16.13 -24.45 -32.80
C THR A 38 -16.13 -23.44 -33.92
N THR A 39 -15.75 -23.85 -35.12
CA THR A 39 -15.85 -23.04 -36.34
C THR A 39 -17.04 -23.54 -37.18
N THR A 40 -17.92 -22.65 -37.57
CA THR A 40 -19.00 -22.89 -38.52
C THR A 40 -18.66 -22.25 -39.86
N GLN A 41 -18.71 -23.00 -40.95
CA GLN A 41 -18.54 -22.45 -42.30
C GLN A 41 -19.88 -21.95 -42.83
N GLY A 42 -19.93 -20.67 -43.20
CA GLY A 42 -21.09 -20.10 -43.86
C GLY A 42 -21.24 -20.59 -45.31
N GLN A 43 -22.42 -20.94 -45.72
CA GLN A 43 -22.73 -21.19 -47.15
C GLN A 43 -22.75 -19.83 -47.88
N SER A 44 -21.85 -19.66 -48.84
CA SER A 44 -21.76 -18.52 -49.73
C SER A 44 -22.95 -18.54 -50.71
N THR A 45 -23.93 -17.68 -50.53
CA THR A 45 -24.76 -17.13 -51.61
C THR A 45 -25.48 -15.85 -51.13
N MET A 46 -24.83 -14.71 -51.31
CA MET A 46 -25.51 -13.45 -51.61
C MET A 46 -24.51 -12.52 -52.31
N GLU A 47 -24.82 -12.15 -53.56
CA GLU A 47 -24.13 -11.11 -54.30
C GLU A 47 -24.21 -9.80 -53.54
N LEU A 48 -23.06 -9.27 -53.11
CA LEU A 48 -22.94 -7.97 -52.50
C LEU A 48 -22.99 -6.90 -53.59
N THR A 49 -24.12 -6.21 -53.73
CA THR A 49 -24.15 -4.88 -54.31
C THR A 49 -23.36 -3.90 -53.44
N PRO A 50 -22.59 -2.97 -54.01
CA PRO A 50 -21.80 -2.02 -53.22
C PRO A 50 -22.75 -1.13 -52.41
N ILE A 51 -22.63 -1.21 -51.08
CA ILE A 51 -23.38 -0.42 -50.13
C ILE A 51 -22.90 1.03 -50.20
N THR A 52 -23.67 1.85 -50.90
CA THR A 52 -23.66 3.29 -50.74
C THR A 52 -24.02 3.64 -49.28
N LYS A 53 -23.22 4.54 -48.68
CA LYS A 53 -23.40 5.19 -47.35
C LYS A 53 -24.50 4.57 -46.49
N GLN A 54 -24.12 3.82 -45.45
CA GLN A 54 -25.04 3.32 -44.45
C GLN A 54 -25.89 4.46 -43.93
N GLU A 55 -27.21 4.41 -44.17
CA GLU A 55 -28.17 5.16 -43.36
C GLU A 55 -27.97 4.70 -41.92
N SER A 56 -27.65 5.65 -41.04
CA SER A 56 -27.44 5.41 -39.62
C SER A 56 -28.71 4.80 -39.02
N ASN A 57 -28.66 3.53 -38.58
CA ASN A 57 -29.72 2.82 -37.87
C ASN A 57 -29.95 3.41 -36.46
N PHE A 58 -29.91 4.74 -36.34
CA PHE A 58 -30.23 5.41 -35.10
C PHE A 58 -31.72 5.45 -34.84
N ILE A 59 -32.11 5.21 -33.59
CA ILE A 59 -33.49 5.27 -33.17
C ILE A 59 -33.84 6.68 -32.70
N LYS A 60 -35.08 7.06 -32.87
CA LYS A 60 -35.63 8.31 -32.36
C LYS A 60 -36.55 7.99 -31.18
N GLY A 61 -36.33 8.64 -30.08
CA GLY A 61 -37.17 8.61 -28.89
C GLY A 61 -37.83 9.98 -28.65
N GLU A 62 -38.47 10.12 -27.54
CA GLU A 62 -39.09 11.35 -27.07
C GLU A 62 -38.32 11.95 -25.91
N HIS A 63 -38.28 13.27 -25.82
CA HIS A 63 -37.76 13.98 -24.65
C HIS A 63 -38.81 13.97 -23.54
N LEU A 64 -38.61 13.15 -22.52
CA LEU A 64 -39.52 13.03 -21.39
C LEU A 64 -38.73 13.29 -20.07
N PRO A 65 -39.35 13.97 -19.08
CA PRO A 65 -38.73 14.12 -17.79
C PRO A 65 -38.53 12.76 -17.12
N LEU A 66 -37.39 12.55 -16.50
CA LEU A 66 -37.06 11.29 -15.80
C LEU A 66 -37.53 11.37 -14.35
N ASN A 67 -38.84 11.26 -14.10
CA ASN A 67 -39.45 11.48 -12.79
C ASN A 67 -38.85 10.61 -11.68
N LYS A 68 -38.54 9.34 -11.97
CA LYS A 68 -37.89 8.43 -11.01
C LYS A 68 -36.46 8.84 -10.62
N ARG A 69 -35.84 9.73 -11.43
CA ARG A 69 -34.51 10.27 -11.23
C ARG A 69 -34.50 11.74 -10.83
N LYS A 70 -35.69 12.37 -10.70
CA LYS A 70 -35.90 13.80 -10.46
C LYS A 70 -35.20 14.70 -11.51
N ILE A 71 -35.04 14.25 -12.76
CA ILE A 71 -34.44 15.01 -13.85
C ILE A 71 -35.58 15.66 -14.69
N ASN A 72 -35.49 16.97 -14.85
CA ASN A 72 -36.50 17.77 -15.55
C ASN A 72 -36.36 17.70 -17.07
N LEU A 73 -37.38 18.20 -17.79
CA LEU A 73 -37.43 18.18 -19.24
C LEU A 73 -36.33 19.04 -19.89
N ASP A 74 -36.05 20.22 -19.32
CA ASP A 74 -35.07 21.16 -19.89
C ASP A 74 -33.66 20.52 -19.94
N THR A 75 -33.29 19.77 -18.88
CA THR A 75 -32.03 19.03 -18.83
C THR A 75 -31.98 17.90 -19.85
N VAL A 76 -33.07 17.14 -19.97
CA VAL A 76 -33.21 16.05 -20.95
C VAL A 76 -33.07 16.60 -22.38
N GLN A 77 -33.71 17.75 -22.68
CA GLN A 77 -33.60 18.41 -23.98
C GLN A 77 -32.19 18.95 -24.25
N LYS A 78 -31.57 19.60 -23.28
CA LYS A 78 -30.16 20.10 -23.42
C LYS A 78 -29.22 19.01 -23.89
N TYR A 79 -29.29 17.83 -23.30
CA TYR A 79 -28.40 16.70 -23.61
C TYR A 79 -28.94 15.78 -24.72
N ASN A 80 -30.02 16.15 -25.38
CA ASN A 80 -30.70 15.28 -26.35
C ASN A 80 -30.83 13.83 -25.85
N TYR A 81 -31.15 13.69 -24.55
CA TYR A 81 -31.39 12.39 -23.91
C TYR A 81 -32.85 12.00 -24.12
N GLN A 82 -33.10 10.79 -24.61
CA GLN A 82 -34.41 10.40 -25.07
C GLN A 82 -34.88 9.12 -24.36
N VAL A 83 -36.18 8.91 -24.37
CA VAL A 83 -36.83 7.66 -23.94
C VAL A 83 -37.54 7.07 -25.14
N GLY A 84 -37.34 5.81 -25.42
CA GLY A 84 -37.90 5.12 -26.57
C GLY A 84 -37.94 3.61 -26.39
N ALA A 85 -38.01 2.90 -27.50
CA ALA A 85 -37.96 1.45 -27.50
C ALA A 85 -37.08 0.93 -28.64
N TRP A 86 -36.36 -0.15 -28.41
CA TRP A 86 -35.61 -0.90 -29.40
C TRP A 86 -36.13 -2.35 -29.41
N PHE A 87 -36.57 -2.82 -30.58
CA PHE A 87 -37.26 -4.11 -30.71
C PHE A 87 -38.34 -4.33 -29.64
N ALA A 88 -39.24 -3.33 -29.48
CA ALA A 88 -40.32 -3.30 -28.48
C ALA A 88 -39.87 -3.34 -27.01
N ARG A 89 -38.57 -3.26 -26.72
CA ARG A 89 -38.03 -3.16 -25.35
C ARG A 89 -37.85 -1.68 -24.99
N PRO A 90 -38.50 -1.17 -23.94
CA PRO A 90 -38.30 0.21 -23.48
C PRO A 90 -36.84 0.46 -23.12
N CYS A 91 -36.30 1.60 -23.54
CA CYS A 91 -34.94 1.99 -23.23
C CYS A 91 -34.79 3.51 -23.12
N HIS A 92 -33.76 3.92 -22.38
CA HIS A 92 -33.25 5.28 -22.44
C HIS A 92 -32.17 5.34 -23.53
N ILE A 93 -32.13 6.45 -24.26
CA ILE A 93 -31.23 6.67 -25.39
C ILE A 93 -30.33 7.85 -25.08
N ALA A 94 -29.06 7.58 -24.85
CA ALA A 94 -28.02 8.60 -24.72
C ALA A 94 -27.37 8.80 -26.10
N ASN A 95 -27.46 10.00 -26.65
CA ASN A 95 -26.88 10.35 -27.93
C ASN A 95 -25.44 10.81 -27.77
N TYR A 96 -24.53 10.31 -28.60
CA TYR A 96 -23.11 10.62 -28.57
C TYR A 96 -22.65 11.21 -29.90
N TYR A 97 -21.87 12.26 -29.80
CA TYR A 97 -21.42 13.05 -30.94
C TYR A 97 -19.92 13.02 -31.07
N ASN A 98 -19.41 13.24 -32.27
CA ASN A 98 -17.98 13.49 -32.53
C ASN A 98 -17.62 14.98 -32.33
N ASP A 99 -16.36 15.33 -32.52
CA ASP A 99 -15.88 16.71 -32.38
C ASP A 99 -16.52 17.67 -33.41
N SER A 100 -17.00 17.16 -34.54
CA SER A 100 -17.78 17.91 -35.56
C SER A 100 -19.25 18.07 -35.18
N LYS A 101 -19.68 17.61 -34.00
CA LYS A 101 -21.07 17.58 -33.52
C LYS A 101 -22.02 16.73 -34.38
N GLU A 102 -21.52 15.73 -35.06
CA GLU A 102 -22.32 14.74 -35.78
C GLU A 102 -22.65 13.59 -34.84
N LEU A 103 -23.89 13.09 -34.89
CA LEU A 103 -24.35 11.93 -34.14
C LEU A 103 -23.66 10.67 -34.69
N VAL A 104 -22.78 10.05 -33.91
CA VAL A 104 -21.99 8.88 -34.33
C VAL A 104 -22.33 7.61 -33.58
N ALA A 105 -22.92 7.73 -32.39
CA ALA A 105 -23.32 6.57 -31.59
C ALA A 105 -24.50 6.88 -30.68
N GLN A 106 -25.24 5.85 -30.31
CA GLN A 106 -26.27 5.89 -29.28
C GLN A 106 -26.01 4.76 -28.27
N LYS A 107 -26.10 5.08 -26.97
CA LYS A 107 -26.05 4.10 -25.89
C LYS A 107 -27.45 3.88 -25.36
N LEU A 108 -27.95 2.67 -25.53
CA LEU A 108 -29.28 2.26 -25.06
C LEU A 108 -29.13 1.66 -23.66
N ARG A 109 -29.88 2.18 -22.69
CA ARG A 109 -29.95 1.65 -21.34
C ARG A 109 -31.31 1.02 -21.07
N TYR A 110 -31.32 -0.26 -20.75
CA TYR A 110 -32.52 -1.02 -20.44
C TYR A 110 -32.85 -1.02 -18.95
N PRO A 111 -34.10 -1.29 -18.54
CA PRO A 111 -34.50 -1.42 -17.14
C PRO A 111 -33.70 -2.51 -16.37
N SER A 112 -33.24 -3.55 -17.06
CA SER A 112 -32.37 -4.63 -16.53
C SER A 112 -30.95 -4.18 -16.18
N LYS A 113 -30.62 -2.88 -16.42
CA LYS A 113 -29.27 -2.30 -16.30
C LYS A 113 -28.27 -2.77 -17.37
N ASP A 114 -28.74 -3.47 -18.41
CA ASP A 114 -27.94 -3.80 -19.58
C ASP A 114 -27.79 -2.57 -20.49
N PHE A 115 -26.69 -2.56 -21.25
CA PHE A 115 -26.40 -1.50 -22.21
C PHE A 115 -26.16 -2.09 -23.60
N GLN A 116 -26.59 -1.38 -24.61
CA GLN A 116 -26.32 -1.68 -26.02
C GLN A 116 -25.88 -0.44 -26.76
N TRP A 117 -24.91 -0.57 -27.64
CA TRP A 117 -24.47 0.51 -28.50
C TRP A 117 -25.03 0.35 -29.92
N LEU A 118 -25.44 1.47 -30.51
CA LEU A 118 -25.72 1.60 -31.93
C LEU A 118 -24.71 2.59 -32.53
N GLY A 119 -24.30 2.39 -33.78
CA GLY A 119 -23.29 3.22 -34.45
C GLY A 119 -21.88 2.93 -34.01
N ASN A 120 -20.98 3.91 -34.05
CA ASN A 120 -19.58 3.78 -33.75
C ASN A 120 -19.15 4.51 -32.47
N PRO A 121 -19.15 3.84 -31.30
CA PRO A 121 -18.72 4.45 -30.02
C PRO A 121 -17.24 4.88 -30.02
N LYS A 122 -16.41 4.32 -30.93
CA LYS A 122 -15.00 4.68 -31.02
C LYS A 122 -14.79 6.11 -31.57
N GLU A 123 -15.72 6.63 -32.35
CA GLU A 123 -15.67 8.00 -32.86
C GLU A 123 -16.27 9.02 -31.89
N ALA A 124 -17.11 8.57 -30.96
CA ALA A 124 -17.78 9.43 -30.01
C ALA A 124 -16.84 10.12 -29.01
N GLY A 125 -17.10 11.38 -28.69
CA GLY A 125 -16.54 12.12 -27.57
C GLY A 125 -17.16 11.71 -26.23
N LEU A 126 -17.01 12.55 -25.20
CA LEU A 126 -17.70 12.38 -23.91
C LEU A 126 -19.20 12.68 -24.06
N PHE A 127 -20.03 12.07 -23.23
CA PHE A 127 -21.46 12.37 -23.25
C PHE A 127 -21.70 13.83 -22.85
N GLY A 128 -22.46 14.57 -23.65
CA GLY A 128 -22.74 15.97 -23.42
C GLY A 128 -21.66 16.94 -23.87
N GLN A 129 -20.55 16.45 -24.46
CA GLN A 129 -19.44 17.29 -24.94
C GLN A 129 -19.91 18.33 -25.98
N GLU A 130 -20.87 17.97 -26.84
CA GLU A 130 -21.46 18.83 -27.87
C GLU A 130 -22.24 20.04 -27.29
N THR A 131 -22.67 19.94 -26.03
CA THR A 131 -23.40 21.02 -25.32
C THR A 131 -22.45 22.01 -24.65
N CYS A 132 -21.17 21.66 -24.56
CA CYS A 132 -20.14 22.41 -23.86
C CYS A 132 -19.47 23.44 -24.78
N LYS A 133 -18.85 24.45 -24.16
CA LYS A 133 -18.13 25.52 -24.86
C LYS A 133 -16.75 25.08 -25.35
N GLY A 134 -16.21 23.97 -24.84
CA GLY A 134 -14.87 23.48 -25.13
C GLY A 134 -13.74 24.27 -24.47
N ARG A 135 -14.07 25.31 -23.70
CA ARG A 135 -13.13 26.14 -22.93
C ARG A 135 -13.83 26.86 -21.80
N GLY A 136 -13.14 27.10 -20.71
CA GLY A 136 -13.74 27.80 -19.58
C GLY A 136 -13.00 27.57 -18.26
N LYS A 137 -13.59 28.08 -17.19
CA LYS A 137 -12.95 28.00 -15.86
C LYS A 137 -13.16 26.63 -15.21
N TYR A 138 -14.30 26.00 -15.41
CA TYR A 138 -14.64 24.72 -14.79
C TYR A 138 -15.36 23.80 -15.78
N LEU A 139 -14.98 22.52 -15.76
CA LEU A 139 -15.70 21.42 -16.37
C LEU A 139 -15.91 20.33 -15.32
N THR A 140 -17.12 19.80 -15.20
CA THR A 140 -17.36 18.62 -14.37
C THR A 140 -17.48 17.38 -15.22
N VAL A 141 -16.76 16.31 -14.86
CA VAL A 141 -16.76 15.01 -15.52
C VAL A 141 -17.34 13.99 -14.55
N CYS A 142 -18.53 13.47 -14.87
CA CYS A 142 -19.23 12.44 -14.10
C CYS A 142 -18.91 11.03 -14.65
N GLU A 143 -19.23 9.99 -13.87
CA GLU A 143 -19.03 8.61 -14.31
C GLU A 143 -20.13 8.16 -15.28
N GLY A 144 -21.39 8.51 -15.01
CA GLY A 144 -22.56 8.09 -15.79
C GLY A 144 -23.32 9.24 -16.42
N GLU A 145 -24.11 8.93 -17.46
CA GLU A 145 -24.95 9.91 -18.16
C GLU A 145 -25.99 10.54 -17.22
N ILE A 146 -26.59 9.74 -16.34
CA ILE A 146 -27.60 10.20 -15.36
C ILE A 146 -26.98 11.17 -14.36
N ASP A 147 -25.73 10.93 -13.96
CA ASP A 147 -25.00 11.80 -13.04
C ASP A 147 -24.62 13.12 -13.70
N ALA A 148 -24.28 13.09 -14.99
CA ALA A 148 -24.04 14.31 -15.76
C ALA A 148 -25.32 15.15 -15.90
N LEU A 149 -26.47 14.53 -16.22
CA LEU A 149 -27.76 15.20 -16.24
C LEU A 149 -28.11 15.81 -14.88
N THR A 150 -27.90 15.03 -13.81
CA THR A 150 -28.17 15.45 -12.42
C THR A 150 -27.30 16.65 -12.03
N MET A 151 -26.00 16.56 -12.29
CA MET A 151 -25.08 17.62 -11.95
C MET A 151 -25.37 18.89 -12.75
N SER A 152 -25.64 18.78 -14.06
CA SER A 152 -25.96 19.90 -14.91
C SER A 152 -27.25 20.62 -14.45
N GLN A 153 -28.29 19.86 -14.11
CA GLN A 153 -29.53 20.39 -13.55
C GLN A 153 -29.30 21.12 -12.23
N SER A 154 -28.46 20.56 -11.37
CA SER A 154 -28.16 21.12 -10.04
C SER A 154 -27.34 22.41 -10.14
N MET A 155 -26.63 22.63 -11.25
CA MET A 155 -25.76 23.78 -11.45
C MET A 155 -26.48 24.89 -12.23
N ASP A 156 -27.16 25.79 -11.51
CA ASP A 156 -27.79 26.99 -12.03
C ASP A 156 -28.65 26.78 -13.30
N ASN A 157 -29.50 25.78 -13.28
CA ASN A 157 -30.33 25.40 -14.40
C ASN A 157 -29.54 25.21 -15.71
N ASN A 158 -28.60 24.27 -15.69
CA ASN A 158 -27.87 23.83 -16.87
C ASN A 158 -26.91 24.86 -17.51
N LYS A 159 -26.46 25.87 -16.78
CA LYS A 159 -25.53 26.89 -17.33
C LYS A 159 -24.05 26.45 -17.34
N TRP A 160 -23.69 25.43 -16.58
CA TRP A 160 -22.32 24.97 -16.47
C TRP A 160 -22.04 23.79 -17.39
N ASP A 161 -20.77 23.66 -17.80
CA ASP A 161 -20.34 22.57 -18.66
C ASP A 161 -20.13 21.31 -17.81
N VAL A 162 -20.90 20.28 -18.14
CA VAL A 162 -20.86 18.97 -17.46
C VAL A 162 -20.92 17.87 -18.53
N VAL A 163 -20.06 16.88 -18.37
CA VAL A 163 -19.96 15.71 -19.26
C VAL A 163 -19.89 14.43 -18.46
N SER A 164 -20.07 13.28 -19.11
CA SER A 164 -19.70 11.99 -18.50
C SER A 164 -18.85 11.14 -19.43
N ILE A 165 -18.10 10.21 -18.82
CA ILE A 165 -17.39 9.17 -19.57
C ILE A 165 -18.39 8.17 -20.16
N LYS A 166 -17.93 7.42 -21.19
CA LYS A 166 -18.78 6.48 -21.96
C LYS A 166 -18.87 5.09 -21.36
N THR A 167 -17.76 4.63 -20.78
CA THR A 167 -17.52 3.23 -20.50
C THR A 167 -17.50 2.90 -19.01
N GLY A 168 -17.85 3.87 -18.14
CA GLY A 168 -17.77 3.72 -16.69
C GLY A 168 -16.33 3.64 -16.18
N ALA A 169 -16.14 3.39 -14.89
CA ALA A 169 -14.85 3.42 -14.22
C ALA A 169 -13.75 2.60 -14.93
N ALA A 170 -14.06 1.40 -15.40
CA ALA A 170 -13.08 0.52 -16.05
C ALA A 170 -12.46 1.07 -17.34
N GLY A 171 -13.20 1.86 -18.10
CA GLY A 171 -12.75 2.46 -19.34
C GLY A 171 -12.40 3.94 -19.24
N ALA A 172 -12.61 4.56 -18.09
CA ALA A 172 -12.48 6.00 -17.85
C ALA A 172 -11.17 6.58 -18.39
N LYS A 173 -10.05 5.94 -18.09
CA LYS A 173 -8.72 6.36 -18.52
C LYS A 173 -8.63 6.55 -20.05
N LYS A 174 -9.17 5.61 -20.83
CA LYS A 174 -9.15 5.66 -22.30
C LYS A 174 -10.06 6.78 -22.83
N ASP A 175 -11.22 6.97 -22.21
CA ASP A 175 -12.16 8.03 -22.58
C ASP A 175 -11.54 9.43 -22.35
N ILE A 176 -10.90 9.62 -21.21
CA ILE A 176 -10.21 10.87 -20.86
C ILE A 176 -9.01 11.13 -21.77
N GLN A 177 -8.15 10.11 -22.04
CA GLN A 177 -7.04 10.24 -22.98
C GLN A 177 -7.48 10.67 -24.39
N LYS A 178 -8.59 10.11 -24.86
CA LYS A 178 -9.16 10.44 -26.17
C LYS A 178 -9.68 11.88 -26.24
N SER A 179 -10.23 12.39 -25.15
CA SER A 179 -10.83 13.73 -25.07
C SER A 179 -9.89 14.75 -24.43
N LEU A 180 -8.58 14.47 -24.38
CA LEU A 180 -7.61 15.28 -23.66
C LEU A 180 -7.59 16.74 -24.13
N ASP A 181 -7.56 16.98 -25.43
CA ASP A 181 -7.55 18.34 -26.00
C ASP A 181 -8.77 19.16 -25.57
N PHE A 182 -9.96 18.54 -25.54
CA PHE A 182 -11.17 19.15 -25.03
C PHE A 182 -11.08 19.49 -23.56
N LEU A 183 -10.58 18.57 -22.73
CA LEU A 183 -10.42 18.74 -21.27
C LEU A 183 -9.38 19.82 -20.95
N GLU A 184 -8.28 19.87 -21.69
CA GLU A 184 -7.22 20.87 -21.52
C GLU A 184 -7.66 22.30 -21.87
N GLY A 185 -8.78 22.48 -22.56
CA GLY A 185 -9.44 23.78 -22.79
C GLY A 185 -9.99 24.45 -21.53
N TYR A 186 -10.09 23.71 -20.42
CA TYR A 186 -10.60 24.24 -19.15
C TYR A 186 -9.46 24.48 -18.15
N GLU A 187 -9.63 25.50 -17.29
CA GLU A 187 -8.66 25.77 -16.21
C GLU A 187 -8.73 24.69 -15.11
N ASN A 188 -9.92 24.21 -14.80
CA ASN A 188 -10.18 23.20 -13.78
C ASN A 188 -11.11 22.13 -14.32
N VAL A 189 -10.72 20.87 -14.21
CA VAL A 189 -11.51 19.69 -14.55
C VAL A 189 -11.82 18.92 -13.27
N ILE A 190 -13.08 18.81 -12.92
CA ILE A 190 -13.54 18.21 -11.67
C ILE A 190 -14.07 16.81 -11.98
N PHE A 191 -13.38 15.78 -11.52
CA PHE A 191 -13.85 14.40 -11.58
C PHE A 191 -14.82 14.14 -10.43
N MET A 192 -16.06 13.86 -10.75
CA MET A 192 -17.14 13.53 -9.81
C MET A 192 -17.66 12.14 -10.14
N PHE A 193 -16.92 11.13 -9.71
CA PHE A 193 -17.23 9.72 -9.95
C PHE A 193 -17.89 9.08 -8.73
N ASP A 194 -18.40 7.86 -8.91
CA ASP A 194 -19.02 7.09 -7.83
C ASP A 194 -18.09 6.97 -6.63
N GLN A 195 -18.67 6.98 -5.42
CA GLN A 195 -17.89 6.91 -4.15
C GLN A 195 -17.54 5.47 -3.74
N ASP A 196 -17.58 4.53 -4.69
CA ASP A 196 -17.04 3.20 -4.48
C ASP A 196 -15.54 3.13 -4.84
N GLU A 197 -14.89 2.01 -4.52
CA GLU A 197 -13.45 1.81 -4.74
C GLU A 197 -13.06 1.97 -6.22
N HIS A 198 -13.91 1.48 -7.13
CA HIS A 198 -13.65 1.53 -8.57
C HIS A 198 -13.73 2.95 -9.12
N GLY A 199 -14.76 3.70 -8.74
CA GLY A 199 -14.94 5.09 -9.14
C GLY A 199 -13.84 5.99 -8.61
N GLN A 200 -13.47 5.86 -7.33
CA GLN A 200 -12.39 6.66 -6.73
C GLN A 200 -11.02 6.36 -7.36
N LYS A 201 -10.72 5.08 -7.61
CA LYS A 201 -9.50 4.70 -8.32
C LYS A 201 -9.47 5.25 -9.75
N ALA A 202 -10.59 5.18 -10.46
CA ALA A 202 -10.70 5.73 -11.81
C ALA A 202 -10.51 7.26 -11.82
N ALA A 203 -11.09 7.99 -10.86
CA ALA A 203 -10.90 9.43 -10.71
C ALA A 203 -9.42 9.79 -10.51
N LEU A 204 -8.69 9.04 -9.65
CA LEU A 204 -7.25 9.20 -9.45
C LEU A 204 -6.45 8.94 -10.73
N GLU A 205 -6.75 7.85 -11.45
CA GLU A 205 -6.03 7.51 -12.69
C GLU A 205 -6.30 8.53 -13.81
N CYS A 206 -7.52 9.04 -13.91
CA CYS A 206 -7.88 10.10 -14.86
C CYS A 206 -7.18 11.42 -14.52
N SER A 207 -7.07 11.75 -13.23
CA SER A 207 -6.41 12.98 -12.78
C SER A 207 -4.93 13.05 -13.13
N LYS A 208 -4.25 11.89 -13.24
CA LYS A 208 -2.83 11.78 -13.63
C LYS A 208 -2.57 12.13 -15.11
N ILE A 209 -3.61 12.17 -15.93
CA ILE A 209 -3.49 12.39 -17.39
C ILE A 209 -3.42 13.88 -17.72
N LEU A 210 -4.13 14.70 -16.95
CA LEU A 210 -4.23 16.14 -17.17
C LEU A 210 -2.95 16.88 -16.76
N THR A 211 -2.77 18.05 -17.33
CA THR A 211 -1.72 18.99 -16.89
C THR A 211 -1.79 19.21 -15.37
N PRO A 212 -0.66 19.21 -14.65
CA PRO A 212 -0.61 19.42 -13.20
C PRO A 212 -1.46 20.62 -12.76
N ASN A 213 -2.17 20.48 -11.64
CA ASN A 213 -3.08 21.44 -11.01
C ASN A 213 -4.43 21.67 -11.72
N LYS A 214 -4.69 21.07 -12.89
CA LYS A 214 -6.00 21.16 -13.55
C LYS A 214 -7.03 20.20 -12.95
N ALA A 215 -6.62 18.99 -12.64
CA ALA A 215 -7.51 17.97 -12.12
C ALA A 215 -7.87 18.22 -10.65
N LYS A 216 -9.18 18.13 -10.37
CA LYS A 216 -9.73 18.13 -9.01
C LYS A 216 -10.65 16.94 -8.84
N ILE A 217 -10.73 16.39 -7.64
CA ILE A 217 -11.59 15.26 -7.31
C ILE A 217 -12.64 15.72 -6.32
N ALA A 218 -13.90 15.53 -6.67
CA ALA A 218 -15.02 15.79 -5.78
C ALA A 218 -15.34 14.55 -4.94
N SER A 219 -15.60 14.75 -3.66
CA SER A 219 -16.07 13.71 -2.74
C SER A 219 -17.55 13.94 -2.44
N LEU A 220 -18.37 12.90 -2.60
CA LEU A 220 -19.80 12.95 -2.35
C LEU A 220 -20.14 12.23 -1.03
N PRO A 221 -21.11 12.73 -0.24
CA PRO A 221 -21.60 12.04 0.95
C PRO A 221 -22.41 10.77 0.67
N LEU A 222 -22.97 10.63 -0.55
CA LEU A 222 -23.70 9.47 -1.03
C LEU A 222 -22.96 8.84 -2.21
N LYS A 223 -23.44 7.69 -2.70
CA LYS A 223 -22.77 6.91 -3.72
C LYS A 223 -22.48 7.69 -5.00
N ASP A 224 -23.47 8.39 -5.55
CA ASP A 224 -23.40 9.11 -6.82
C ASP A 224 -24.18 10.43 -6.78
N ALA A 225 -24.06 11.23 -7.84
CA ALA A 225 -24.72 12.53 -7.93
C ALA A 225 -26.25 12.37 -7.96
N ASN A 226 -26.79 11.31 -8.60
CA ASN A 226 -28.23 11.11 -8.68
C ASN A 226 -28.83 10.71 -7.33
N GLU A 227 -28.15 9.93 -6.52
CA GLU A 227 -28.58 9.66 -5.13
C GLU A 227 -28.64 10.93 -4.29
N MET A 228 -27.70 11.87 -4.48
CA MET A 228 -27.76 13.18 -3.83
C MET A 228 -29.01 13.96 -4.21
N LEU A 229 -29.38 13.99 -5.51
CA LEU A 229 -30.58 14.67 -5.98
C LEU A 229 -31.86 14.00 -5.46
N LEU A 230 -31.92 12.67 -5.45
CA LEU A 230 -33.04 11.90 -4.92
C LEU A 230 -33.25 12.12 -3.42
N ALA A 231 -32.17 12.36 -2.68
CA ALA A 231 -32.19 12.71 -1.26
C ALA A 231 -32.43 14.21 -0.99
N ASP A 232 -32.84 15.00 -2.01
CA ASP A 232 -33.07 16.46 -1.93
C ASP A 232 -31.85 17.27 -1.48
N LYS A 233 -30.62 16.79 -1.79
CA LYS A 233 -29.33 17.41 -1.43
C LYS A 233 -28.64 18.12 -2.61
N ALA A 234 -29.41 18.73 -3.52
CA ALA A 234 -28.87 19.39 -4.72
C ALA A 234 -27.89 20.52 -4.37
N GLU A 235 -28.16 21.32 -3.31
CA GLU A 235 -27.25 22.37 -2.86
C GLU A 235 -25.94 21.80 -2.28
N GLN A 236 -26.03 20.70 -1.57
CA GLN A 236 -24.84 20.01 -1.08
C GLN A 236 -24.01 19.41 -2.23
N LEU A 237 -24.66 18.90 -3.28
CA LEU A 237 -24.00 18.44 -4.49
C LEU A 237 -23.19 19.57 -5.17
N LYS A 238 -23.75 20.78 -5.28
CA LYS A 238 -23.01 21.96 -5.76
C LYS A 238 -21.79 22.26 -4.89
N GLN A 239 -21.95 22.21 -3.57
CA GLN A 239 -20.84 22.45 -2.64
C GLN A 239 -19.73 21.41 -2.81
N CYS A 240 -20.07 20.12 -3.06
CA CYS A 240 -19.08 19.08 -3.34
C CYS A 240 -18.22 19.42 -4.58
N MET A 241 -18.83 19.98 -5.61
CA MET A 241 -18.07 20.45 -6.79
C MET A 241 -17.13 21.61 -6.43
N TRP A 242 -17.61 22.61 -5.72
CA TRP A 242 -16.78 23.76 -5.34
C TRP A 242 -15.66 23.41 -4.36
N ASN A 243 -15.89 22.44 -3.49
CA ASN A 243 -14.93 21.93 -2.52
C ASN A 243 -14.04 20.80 -3.08
N ALA A 244 -14.11 20.51 -4.39
CA ALA A 244 -13.29 19.51 -5.01
C ALA A 244 -11.80 19.81 -4.78
N LYS A 245 -11.07 18.80 -4.27
CA LYS A 245 -9.66 18.94 -3.92
C LYS A 245 -8.78 18.75 -5.15
N PRO A 246 -7.74 19.58 -5.35
CA PRO A 246 -6.80 19.36 -6.42
C PRO A 246 -6.14 18.00 -6.26
N TYR A 247 -5.99 17.28 -7.39
CA TYR A 247 -5.21 16.06 -7.40
C TYR A 247 -3.76 16.38 -7.05
N ARG A 248 -3.24 15.64 -6.09
CA ARG A 248 -1.82 15.67 -5.72
C ARG A 248 -1.28 14.25 -5.80
N PRO A 249 -0.06 14.05 -6.32
CA PRO A 249 0.61 12.76 -6.24
C PRO A 249 0.70 12.26 -4.80
N ASP A 250 0.67 10.93 -4.63
CA ASP A 250 0.79 10.30 -3.32
C ASP A 250 2.03 10.82 -2.57
N GLY A 251 1.87 11.08 -1.28
CA GLY A 251 2.93 11.58 -0.41
C GLY A 251 3.11 13.11 -0.39
N ILE A 252 2.38 13.89 -1.22
CA ILE A 252 2.42 15.36 -1.17
C ILE A 252 1.22 15.86 -0.36
N VAL A 253 1.49 16.39 0.83
CA VAL A 253 0.49 16.97 1.76
C VAL A 253 0.71 18.46 1.88
N LEU A 254 -0.36 19.24 1.86
CA LEU A 254 -0.27 20.68 2.11
C LEU A 254 -0.13 20.94 3.60
N GLY A 255 0.87 21.75 4.02
CA GLY A 255 1.13 22.03 5.42
C GLY A 255 -0.08 22.56 6.22
N SER A 256 -0.97 23.31 5.57
CA SER A 256 -2.20 23.80 6.22
C SER A 256 -3.26 22.69 6.47
N GLU A 257 -3.12 21.52 5.85
CA GLU A 257 -4.08 20.41 6.01
C GLU A 257 -3.71 19.46 7.15
N ILE A 258 -2.49 19.55 7.70
CA ILE A 258 -2.01 18.67 8.77
C ILE A 258 -2.24 19.23 10.17
N PHE A 259 -2.90 20.38 10.32
CA PHE A 259 -3.09 21.02 11.63
C PHE A 259 -3.83 20.09 12.61
N ASP A 260 -4.91 19.45 12.19
CA ASP A 260 -5.67 18.52 13.02
C ASP A 260 -4.86 17.27 13.39
N GLU A 261 -3.92 16.88 12.52
CA GLU A 261 -2.98 15.78 12.78
C GLU A 261 -1.94 16.21 13.84
N ILE A 262 -1.40 17.42 13.72
CA ILE A 262 -0.45 18.00 14.70
C ILE A 262 -1.09 18.17 16.09
N MET A 263 -2.39 18.48 16.13
CA MET A 263 -3.12 18.63 17.41
C MET A 263 -3.46 17.28 18.06
N LYS A 264 -3.37 16.17 17.35
CA LYS A 264 -3.43 14.85 17.99
C LYS A 264 -2.11 14.64 18.73
N GLU A 265 -2.17 14.46 20.03
CA GLU A 265 -0.99 14.01 20.78
C GLU A 265 -0.59 12.64 20.25
N ASP A 266 0.55 12.56 19.57
CA ASP A 266 1.21 11.30 19.28
C ASP A 266 1.65 10.71 20.62
N VAL A 267 0.84 9.85 21.20
CA VAL A 267 1.25 9.00 22.32
C VAL A 267 2.25 8.00 21.77
N MET A 268 3.49 8.45 21.63
CA MET A 268 4.60 7.59 21.21
C MET A 268 4.79 6.54 22.31
N VAL A 269 4.34 5.32 22.05
CA VAL A 269 4.47 4.21 23.01
C VAL A 269 5.96 3.91 23.18
N THR A 270 6.49 4.29 24.33
CA THR A 270 7.88 4.15 24.69
C THR A 270 8.03 3.10 25.78
N ALA A 271 8.82 2.07 25.51
CA ALA A 271 9.26 1.09 26.50
C ALA A 271 10.58 1.54 27.12
N GLN A 272 10.85 1.14 28.35
CA GLN A 272 12.13 1.39 29.01
C GLN A 272 13.10 0.26 28.69
N TYR A 273 14.38 0.60 28.58
CA TYR A 273 15.46 -0.39 28.64
C TYR A 273 15.65 -0.88 30.08
N PRO A 274 16.12 -2.12 30.29
CA PRO A 274 16.47 -2.61 31.63
C PRO A 274 17.65 -1.84 32.27
N PHE A 275 18.30 -0.98 31.51
CA PHE A 275 19.45 -0.18 31.91
C PHE A 275 19.07 1.32 31.94
N LYS A 276 19.12 1.91 33.12
CA LYS A 276 18.73 3.33 33.34
C LYS A 276 19.56 4.31 32.51
N CYS A 277 20.85 4.02 32.36
CA CYS A 277 21.76 4.86 31.58
C CYS A 277 21.32 5.00 30.12
N LEU A 278 20.78 3.96 29.52
CA LEU A 278 20.22 4.03 28.16
C LEU A 278 18.97 4.91 28.13
N ASN A 279 18.07 4.74 29.10
CA ASN A 279 16.84 5.52 29.16
C ASN A 279 17.09 7.03 29.27
N ILE A 280 18.11 7.42 30.03
CA ILE A 280 18.50 8.84 30.18
C ILE A 280 18.87 9.43 28.81
N LYS A 281 19.68 8.75 28.01
CA LYS A 281 20.17 9.28 26.72
C LYS A 281 19.23 9.03 25.56
N THR A 282 18.52 7.89 25.56
CA THR A 282 17.67 7.50 24.43
C THR A 282 16.22 7.89 24.63
N HIS A 283 15.82 8.25 25.83
CA HIS A 283 14.43 8.41 26.27
C HIS A 283 13.59 7.13 26.09
N GLY A 284 14.24 5.95 26.16
CA GLY A 284 13.61 4.64 26.02
C GLY A 284 13.66 4.05 24.60
N LEU A 285 12.95 2.95 24.43
CA LEU A 285 12.79 2.20 23.19
C LEU A 285 11.40 2.48 22.60
N ARG A 286 11.32 2.93 21.35
CA ARG A 286 10.07 3.40 20.75
C ARG A 286 9.55 2.43 19.68
N LYS A 287 8.24 2.30 19.61
CA LYS A 287 7.57 1.65 18.48
C LYS A 287 7.75 2.52 17.22
N GLY A 288 7.77 1.88 16.06
CA GLY A 288 8.00 2.57 14.78
C GLY A 288 9.45 2.95 14.51
N GLU A 289 10.40 2.52 15.37
CA GLU A 289 11.82 2.77 15.18
C GLU A 289 12.61 1.48 14.90
N LEU A 290 13.69 1.65 14.13
CA LEU A 290 14.71 0.64 13.88
C LEU A 290 15.92 0.93 14.77
N THR A 291 16.08 0.16 15.86
CA THR A 291 17.23 0.21 16.74
C THR A 291 18.24 -0.85 16.36
N THR A 292 19.47 -0.47 16.06
CA THR A 292 20.56 -1.42 15.77
C THR A 292 21.51 -1.58 16.96
N ILE A 293 21.73 -2.84 17.37
CA ILE A 293 22.73 -3.21 18.36
C ILE A 293 23.93 -3.81 17.63
N THR A 294 25.13 -3.30 17.92
CA THR A 294 26.35 -3.82 17.31
C THR A 294 27.44 -4.09 18.34
N ALA A 295 28.25 -5.12 18.11
CA ALA A 295 29.40 -5.47 18.96
C ALA A 295 30.31 -6.44 18.23
N GLY A 296 31.54 -6.58 18.72
CA GLY A 296 32.46 -7.68 18.37
C GLY A 296 31.85 -9.06 18.68
N THR A 297 32.48 -10.11 18.16
CA THR A 297 32.07 -11.48 18.44
C THR A 297 32.36 -11.83 19.93
N GLY A 298 31.41 -12.50 20.59
CA GLY A 298 31.57 -12.92 21.99
C GLY A 298 31.44 -11.81 23.05
N VAL A 299 31.15 -10.56 22.65
CA VAL A 299 31.05 -9.41 23.57
C VAL A 299 29.76 -9.37 24.39
N GLY A 300 28.72 -10.12 23.98
CA GLY A 300 27.47 -10.24 24.77
C GLY A 300 26.22 -9.67 24.13
N LYS A 301 26.17 -9.51 22.78
CA LYS A 301 24.97 -9.02 22.04
C LYS A 301 23.68 -9.77 22.39
N SER A 302 23.71 -11.10 22.29
CA SER A 302 22.52 -11.93 22.54
C SER A 302 22.10 -11.89 24.03
N SER A 303 23.09 -11.75 24.97
CA SER A 303 22.75 -11.54 26.39
C SER A 303 22.03 -10.20 26.59
N PHE A 304 22.50 -9.13 25.98
CA PHE A 304 21.83 -7.81 26.00
C PHE A 304 20.41 -7.92 25.45
N CYS A 305 20.23 -8.55 24.29
CA CYS A 305 18.91 -8.74 23.66
C CYS A 305 17.94 -9.53 24.55
N ARG A 306 18.43 -10.56 25.27
CA ARG A 306 17.60 -11.34 26.21
C ARG A 306 17.12 -10.49 27.39
N HIS A 307 17.97 -9.60 27.94
CA HIS A 307 17.57 -8.66 28.99
C HIS A 307 16.51 -7.69 28.50
N VAL A 308 16.69 -7.11 27.32
CA VAL A 308 15.72 -6.19 26.70
C VAL A 308 14.40 -6.92 26.44
N ALA A 309 14.43 -8.11 25.84
CA ALA A 309 13.22 -8.88 25.55
C ALA A 309 12.43 -9.24 26.82
N LEU A 310 13.12 -9.68 27.90
CA LEU A 310 12.48 -9.97 29.18
C LEU A 310 11.86 -8.71 29.81
N ASP A 311 12.55 -7.60 29.73
CA ASP A 311 12.08 -6.33 30.32
C ASP A 311 10.86 -5.78 29.57
N LEU A 312 10.84 -5.87 28.25
CA LEU A 312 9.67 -5.56 27.42
C LEU A 312 8.45 -6.40 27.83
N LEU A 313 8.63 -7.72 28.03
CA LEU A 313 7.56 -8.59 28.52
C LEU A 313 7.04 -8.18 29.91
N LYS A 314 7.95 -7.78 30.83
CA LYS A 314 7.57 -7.31 32.18
C LYS A 314 6.79 -6.00 32.13
N GLN A 315 7.02 -5.17 31.13
CA GLN A 315 6.27 -3.94 30.88
C GLN A 315 4.94 -4.20 30.16
N GLY A 316 4.61 -5.46 29.79
CA GLY A 316 3.35 -5.85 29.15
C GLY A 316 3.35 -5.82 27.63
N PHE A 317 4.51 -5.56 26.98
CA PHE A 317 4.61 -5.53 25.53
C PHE A 317 4.67 -6.92 24.92
N GLY A 318 4.06 -7.08 23.74
CA GLY A 318 4.21 -8.25 22.89
C GLY A 318 5.59 -8.28 22.22
N VAL A 319 6.29 -9.41 22.31
CA VAL A 319 7.67 -9.56 21.81
C VAL A 319 7.81 -10.72 20.84
N GLY A 320 8.30 -10.45 19.63
CA GLY A 320 8.78 -11.44 18.68
C GLY A 320 10.31 -11.61 18.82
N TYR A 321 10.78 -12.82 19.11
CA TYR A 321 12.21 -13.10 19.26
C TYR A 321 12.70 -14.04 18.17
N ILE A 322 13.48 -13.51 17.23
CA ILE A 322 14.01 -14.19 16.06
C ILE A 322 15.52 -14.34 16.24
N ALA A 323 15.94 -15.47 16.79
CA ALA A 323 17.34 -15.82 16.95
C ALA A 323 17.74 -16.84 15.87
N LEU A 324 18.54 -16.42 14.90
CA LEU A 324 18.91 -17.25 13.75
C LEU A 324 20.15 -18.14 13.99
N GLU A 325 20.89 -17.89 15.07
CA GLU A 325 22.06 -18.71 15.46
C GLU A 325 21.75 -19.73 16.56
N GLU A 326 20.59 -19.62 17.21
CA GLU A 326 20.27 -20.44 18.36
C GLU A 326 18.97 -21.23 18.15
N SER A 327 18.89 -22.41 18.78
CA SER A 327 17.63 -23.14 18.85
C SER A 327 16.62 -22.41 19.74
N ILE A 328 15.33 -22.56 19.44
CA ILE A 328 14.22 -22.03 20.28
C ILE A 328 14.41 -22.36 21.76
N LYS A 329 14.79 -23.60 22.06
CA LYS A 329 15.03 -24.07 23.43
C LYS A 329 16.14 -23.27 24.12
N ARG A 330 17.24 -22.98 23.41
CA ARG A 330 18.37 -22.21 23.95
C ARG A 330 18.00 -20.76 24.21
N SER A 331 17.30 -20.13 23.29
CA SER A 331 16.79 -18.76 23.45
C SER A 331 15.81 -18.67 24.62
N ALA A 332 14.85 -19.61 24.71
CA ALA A 332 13.88 -19.69 25.80
C ALA A 332 14.57 -19.83 27.17
N LEU A 333 15.49 -20.79 27.32
CA LEU A 333 16.26 -20.99 28.54
C LEU A 333 17.15 -19.77 28.88
N GLY A 334 17.68 -19.08 27.87
CA GLY A 334 18.44 -17.86 28.08
C GLY A 334 17.62 -16.73 28.69
N ILE A 335 16.41 -16.51 28.19
CA ILE A 335 15.47 -15.47 28.70
C ILE A 335 14.97 -15.83 30.11
N MET A 336 14.56 -17.08 30.30
CA MET A 336 14.15 -17.59 31.62
C MET A 336 15.29 -17.52 32.64
N GLY A 337 16.53 -17.75 32.18
CA GLY A 337 17.74 -17.65 32.99
C GLY A 337 18.00 -16.24 33.50
N VAL A 338 17.78 -15.22 32.68
CA VAL A 338 17.87 -13.81 33.12
C VAL A 338 16.84 -13.52 34.23
N HIS A 339 15.61 -14.06 34.10
CA HIS A 339 14.58 -13.90 35.13
C HIS A 339 14.98 -14.52 36.48
N LEU A 340 15.49 -15.76 36.45
CA LEU A 340 15.90 -16.48 37.64
C LEU A 340 17.27 -16.06 38.17
N LYS A 341 17.99 -15.21 37.44
CA LYS A 341 19.40 -14.89 37.71
C LYS A 341 20.27 -16.16 37.81
N LYS A 342 20.06 -17.08 36.87
CA LYS A 342 20.79 -18.33 36.75
C LYS A 342 20.99 -18.68 35.26
N PRO A 343 22.17 -19.09 34.82
CA PRO A 343 22.45 -19.40 33.41
C PRO A 343 21.83 -20.76 32.99
N LEU A 344 20.51 -20.84 32.90
CA LEU A 344 19.73 -22.07 32.61
C LEU A 344 20.15 -22.76 31.30
N HIS A 345 20.73 -22.03 30.38
CA HIS A 345 21.26 -22.57 29.12
C HIS A 345 22.59 -23.34 29.31
N LEU A 346 23.26 -23.18 30.44
CA LEU A 346 24.47 -23.88 30.83
C LEU A 346 24.20 -25.00 31.84
N THR A 347 23.47 -24.68 32.92
CA THR A 347 23.18 -25.63 34.00
C THR A 347 21.77 -25.42 34.55
N ARG A 348 21.16 -26.51 35.00
CA ARG A 348 19.88 -26.49 35.73
C ARG A 348 20.01 -26.90 37.20
N GLU A 349 21.23 -26.96 37.67
CA GLU A 349 21.53 -27.36 39.04
C GLU A 349 20.81 -26.47 40.05
N GLY A 350 20.19 -27.07 41.04
CA GLY A 350 19.42 -26.35 42.07
C GLY A 350 18.09 -25.76 41.63
N ILE A 351 17.57 -26.14 40.44
CA ILE A 351 16.24 -25.72 39.97
C ILE A 351 15.32 -26.94 39.84
N ASN A 352 14.20 -26.92 40.58
CA ASN A 352 13.21 -27.97 40.49
C ASN A 352 12.23 -27.68 39.33
N GLU A 353 11.48 -28.72 38.92
CA GLU A 353 10.53 -28.64 37.80
C GLU A 353 9.43 -27.60 38.05
N LYS A 354 8.96 -27.45 39.28
CA LYS A 354 7.94 -26.46 39.63
C LYS A 354 8.43 -25.03 39.41
N GLN A 355 9.64 -24.72 39.84
CA GLN A 355 10.25 -23.41 39.61
C GLN A 355 10.43 -23.13 38.12
N LEU A 356 10.80 -24.13 37.31
CA LEU A 356 10.93 -24.01 35.89
C LEU A 356 9.59 -23.71 35.22
N GLN A 357 8.51 -24.41 35.64
CA GLN A 357 7.16 -24.18 35.13
C GLN A 357 6.61 -22.80 35.52
N GLU A 358 6.82 -22.37 36.75
CA GLU A 358 6.42 -21.03 37.21
C GLU A 358 7.14 -19.93 36.45
N THR A 359 8.44 -20.10 36.26
CA THR A 359 9.25 -19.17 35.46
C THR A 359 8.80 -19.12 34.00
N PHE A 360 8.53 -20.27 33.40
CA PHE A 360 8.00 -20.34 32.04
C PHE A 360 6.70 -19.54 31.93
N LYS A 361 5.72 -19.78 32.84
CA LYS A 361 4.44 -19.08 32.82
C LYS A 361 4.56 -17.58 33.05
N SER A 362 5.48 -17.14 33.91
CA SER A 362 5.66 -15.71 34.22
C SER A 362 6.54 -14.96 33.20
N THR A 363 7.14 -15.68 32.25
CA THR A 363 7.99 -15.10 31.21
C THR A 363 7.45 -15.41 29.80
N ILE A 364 8.07 -16.32 29.10
CA ILE A 364 7.76 -16.64 27.68
C ILE A 364 6.43 -17.37 27.47
N GLY A 365 5.86 -17.96 28.51
CA GLY A 365 4.58 -18.67 28.47
C GLY A 365 3.36 -17.81 28.80
N ASN A 366 3.50 -16.49 28.93
CA ASN A 366 2.39 -15.56 29.25
C ASN A 366 1.43 -15.25 28.09
N GLY A 367 1.73 -15.75 26.87
CA GLY A 367 0.91 -15.54 25.68
C GLY A 367 1.37 -14.39 24.76
N ASN A 368 2.26 -13.50 25.22
CA ASN A 368 2.72 -12.33 24.46
C ASN A 368 4.15 -12.47 23.93
N PHE A 369 4.69 -13.70 23.91
CA PHE A 369 6.03 -13.96 23.44
C PHE A 369 6.05 -14.98 22.30
N TYR A 370 6.64 -14.62 21.17
CA TYR A 370 6.71 -15.43 19.97
C TYR A 370 8.15 -15.76 19.63
N LEU A 371 8.48 -17.05 19.56
CA LEU A 371 9.79 -17.54 19.13
C LEU A 371 9.73 -18.04 17.69
N PHE A 372 10.73 -17.69 16.90
CA PHE A 372 10.84 -18.13 15.51
C PHE A 372 11.74 -19.36 15.36
N ASN A 373 11.18 -20.42 14.77
CA ASN A 373 11.95 -21.61 14.40
C ASN A 373 12.47 -21.47 12.97
N HIS A 374 13.77 -21.27 12.81
CA HIS A 374 14.42 -21.00 11.52
C HIS A 374 14.79 -22.29 10.74
N PHE A 375 14.74 -23.46 11.35
CA PHE A 375 15.11 -24.71 10.67
C PHE A 375 14.17 -24.99 9.48
N GLY A 376 14.68 -24.80 8.25
CA GLY A 376 13.99 -25.06 6.99
C GLY A 376 13.34 -23.83 6.29
N CYS A 377 13.62 -22.61 6.71
CA CYS A 377 13.05 -21.42 6.10
C CYS A 377 14.08 -20.30 5.91
N THR A 378 14.55 -20.12 4.67
CA THR A 378 15.83 -19.43 4.40
C THR A 378 15.75 -18.23 3.45
N VAL A 379 14.56 -17.73 3.10
CA VAL A 379 14.43 -16.59 2.16
C VAL A 379 14.11 -15.29 2.92
N ALA A 380 14.84 -14.20 2.66
CA ALA A 380 14.67 -12.91 3.33
C ALA A 380 13.25 -12.32 3.20
N ASP A 381 12.62 -12.45 2.05
CA ASP A 381 11.23 -12.01 1.84
C ASP A 381 10.25 -12.78 2.73
N ASN A 382 10.56 -14.04 3.03
CA ASN A 382 9.79 -14.85 3.95
C ASN A 382 9.96 -14.36 5.40
N LEU A 383 11.16 -13.91 5.78
CA LEU A 383 11.43 -13.35 7.11
C LEU A 383 10.67 -12.02 7.31
N LEU A 384 10.72 -11.12 6.33
CA LEU A 384 9.96 -9.86 6.35
C LEU A 384 8.44 -10.10 6.43
N SER A 385 7.93 -11.09 5.68
CA SER A 385 6.52 -11.50 5.75
C SER A 385 6.13 -12.02 7.13
N LYS A 386 7.01 -12.74 7.81
CA LYS A 386 6.79 -13.22 9.17
C LYS A 386 6.82 -12.10 10.21
N ILE A 387 7.73 -11.14 10.07
CA ILE A 387 7.73 -9.94 10.92
C ILE A 387 6.42 -9.15 10.71
N ARG A 388 5.95 -9.02 9.46
CA ARG A 388 4.66 -8.39 9.18
C ARG A 388 3.48 -9.15 9.82
N TYR A 389 3.51 -10.47 9.78
CA TYR A 389 2.51 -11.32 10.44
C TYR A 389 2.52 -11.12 11.96
N LEU A 390 3.71 -11.10 12.60
CA LEU A 390 3.83 -10.83 14.03
C LEU A 390 3.24 -9.46 14.38
N ALA A 391 3.53 -8.44 13.58
CA ALA A 391 3.04 -7.08 13.80
C ALA A 391 1.52 -6.93 13.62
N LYS A 392 0.97 -7.50 12.54
CA LYS A 392 -0.44 -7.25 12.14
C LYS A 392 -1.42 -8.28 12.67
N SER A 393 -1.01 -9.55 12.80
CA SER A 393 -1.91 -10.65 13.21
C SER A 393 -1.72 -11.07 14.66
N CYS A 394 -0.51 -10.95 15.19
CA CYS A 394 -0.20 -11.27 16.58
C CYS A 394 -0.11 -10.02 17.48
N GLU A 395 -0.28 -8.82 16.92
CA GLU A 395 -0.23 -7.54 17.63
C GLU A 395 1.05 -7.35 18.47
N VAL A 396 2.17 -7.89 17.96
CA VAL A 396 3.48 -7.76 18.61
C VAL A 396 3.96 -6.32 18.54
N ASP A 397 4.46 -5.79 19.65
CA ASP A 397 4.94 -4.42 19.76
C ASP A 397 6.39 -4.25 19.33
N PHE A 398 7.24 -5.26 19.67
CA PHE A 398 8.66 -5.24 19.40
C PHE A 398 9.15 -6.57 18.83
N VAL A 399 10.06 -6.48 17.86
CA VAL A 399 10.77 -7.65 17.33
C VAL A 399 12.27 -7.53 17.56
N VAL A 400 12.86 -8.55 18.15
CA VAL A 400 14.32 -8.74 18.23
C VAL A 400 14.75 -9.66 17.11
N LEU A 401 15.66 -9.20 16.25
CA LEU A 401 16.26 -9.96 15.15
C LEU A 401 17.77 -10.14 15.39
N ASP A 402 18.16 -11.33 15.85
CA ASP A 402 19.54 -11.71 16.17
C ASP A 402 19.98 -12.85 15.22
N HIS A 403 20.76 -12.63 14.15
CA HIS A 403 21.30 -11.38 13.65
C HIS A 403 21.13 -11.28 12.12
N LEU A 404 21.30 -10.06 11.57
CA LEU A 404 21.12 -9.70 10.18
C LEU A 404 21.83 -10.61 9.16
N HIS A 405 23.11 -10.92 9.38
CA HIS A 405 23.93 -11.64 8.39
C HIS A 405 23.47 -13.08 8.15
N MET A 406 22.89 -13.74 9.16
CA MET A 406 22.27 -15.07 8.97
C MET A 406 20.98 -15.00 8.15
N ALA A 407 20.22 -13.91 8.28
CA ALA A 407 19.04 -13.69 7.45
C ALA A 407 19.40 -13.54 5.95
N LEU A 408 20.60 -13.07 5.66
CA LEU A 408 21.10 -12.82 4.30
C LEU A 408 21.87 -14.00 3.69
N SER A 409 22.55 -14.82 4.49
CA SER A 409 23.28 -15.99 3.99
C SER A 409 22.38 -17.00 3.29
N ALA A 410 21.11 -16.98 3.60
CA ALA A 410 20.08 -17.80 2.99
C ALA A 410 19.59 -17.30 1.62
N LEU A 411 19.99 -16.09 1.19
CA LEU A 411 19.69 -15.53 -0.15
C LEU A 411 20.76 -15.87 -1.19
N GLY A 412 21.88 -16.47 -0.76
CA GLY A 412 23.10 -16.59 -1.55
C GLY A 412 23.04 -17.53 -2.74
N ASP A 413 22.08 -18.44 -2.85
CA ASP A 413 22.04 -19.42 -3.94
C ASP A 413 21.35 -18.90 -5.21
N GLU A 414 20.55 -17.83 -5.14
CA GLU A 414 19.87 -17.25 -6.32
C GLU A 414 20.49 -15.94 -6.82
N HIS A 415 21.27 -15.26 -5.99
CA HIS A 415 21.92 -14.00 -6.35
C HIS A 415 23.42 -14.06 -6.08
N THR A 416 24.22 -14.39 -7.09
CA THR A 416 25.69 -14.22 -7.13
C THR A 416 26.04 -12.72 -7.07
N GLY A 417 25.67 -12.03 -5.99
CA GLY A 417 25.77 -10.59 -5.83
C GLY A 417 26.51 -10.18 -4.56
N ASP A 418 26.99 -8.95 -4.57
CA ASP A 418 27.68 -8.28 -3.48
C ASP A 418 26.82 -8.32 -2.18
N GLU A 419 27.35 -8.90 -1.09
CA GLU A 419 26.73 -8.96 0.25
C GLU A 419 26.19 -7.59 0.68
N ARG A 420 26.83 -6.51 0.28
CA ARG A 420 26.43 -5.14 0.60
C ARG A 420 25.06 -4.79 -0.02
N LYS A 421 24.83 -5.17 -1.27
CA LYS A 421 23.54 -4.89 -1.94
C LYS A 421 22.39 -5.65 -1.28
N LEU A 422 22.64 -6.87 -0.83
CA LEU A 422 21.64 -7.66 -0.09
C LEU A 422 21.32 -7.04 1.26
N ILE A 423 22.33 -6.54 1.99
CA ILE A 423 22.14 -5.80 3.24
C ILE A 423 21.32 -4.54 2.98
N ASP A 424 21.66 -3.75 1.96
CA ASP A 424 20.95 -2.52 1.59
C ASP A 424 19.50 -2.80 1.27
N TYR A 425 19.23 -3.82 0.48
CA TYR A 425 17.86 -4.24 0.12
C TYR A 425 17.06 -4.64 1.36
N PHE A 426 17.62 -5.55 2.19
CA PHE A 426 16.91 -6.05 3.37
C PHE A 426 16.62 -4.95 4.39
N VAL A 427 17.61 -4.13 4.72
CA VAL A 427 17.47 -3.04 5.71
C VAL A 427 16.48 -1.99 5.21
N SER A 428 16.52 -1.68 3.91
CA SER A 428 15.54 -0.78 3.29
C SER A 428 14.11 -1.32 3.39
N LYS A 429 13.90 -2.60 3.05
CA LYS A 429 12.60 -3.26 3.19
C LYS A 429 12.14 -3.37 4.64
N LEU A 430 13.06 -3.66 5.55
CA LEU A 430 12.76 -3.70 6.99
C LEU A 430 12.35 -2.31 7.51
N ARG A 431 13.01 -1.24 7.06
CA ARG A 431 12.61 0.14 7.42
C ARG A 431 11.21 0.47 6.91
N THR A 432 10.92 0.15 5.66
CA THR A 432 9.55 0.32 5.10
C THR A 432 8.52 -0.45 5.93
N LEU A 433 8.82 -1.69 6.30
CA LEU A 433 7.93 -2.50 7.14
C LEU A 433 7.70 -1.87 8.52
N VAL A 434 8.74 -1.34 9.16
CA VAL A 434 8.65 -0.61 10.44
C VAL A 434 7.71 0.59 10.31
N GLU A 435 7.84 1.38 9.25
CA GLU A 435 6.97 2.54 8.98
C GLU A 435 5.51 2.13 8.71
N GLU A 436 5.29 1.08 7.90
CA GLU A 436 3.95 0.59 7.56
C GLU A 436 3.21 -0.04 8.75
N THR A 437 3.93 -0.66 9.67
CA THR A 437 3.32 -1.45 10.76
C THR A 437 3.34 -0.75 12.10
N GLY A 438 4.23 0.24 12.28
CA GLY A 438 4.47 0.88 13.56
C GLY A 438 5.17 0.01 14.58
N ILE A 439 5.71 -1.16 14.20
CA ILE A 439 6.43 -2.07 15.11
C ILE A 439 7.82 -1.52 15.45
N GLY A 440 8.28 -1.70 16.70
CA GLY A 440 9.66 -1.45 17.07
C GLY A 440 10.56 -2.64 16.70
N VAL A 441 11.69 -2.40 16.03
CA VAL A 441 12.62 -3.49 15.67
C VAL A 441 13.98 -3.27 16.29
N ILE A 442 14.48 -4.30 16.97
CA ILE A 442 15.83 -4.36 17.51
C ILE A 442 16.65 -5.31 16.64
N LEU A 443 17.49 -4.73 15.80
CA LEU A 443 18.32 -5.44 14.83
C LEU A 443 19.73 -5.63 15.39
N VAL A 444 20.20 -6.86 15.43
CA VAL A 444 21.58 -7.16 15.78
C VAL A 444 22.44 -7.22 14.51
N SER A 445 23.51 -6.43 14.49
CA SER A 445 24.48 -6.41 13.39
C SER A 445 25.90 -6.71 13.89
N HIS A 446 26.68 -7.42 13.08
CA HIS A 446 28.11 -7.63 13.34
C HIS A 446 28.93 -6.42 12.90
N LEU A 447 30.13 -6.33 13.51
CA LEU A 447 31.16 -5.42 13.04
C LEU A 447 31.95 -6.03 11.88
N ARG A 448 32.48 -5.19 11.00
CA ARG A 448 33.49 -5.62 10.02
C ARG A 448 34.76 -6.10 10.73
N ARG A 449 35.60 -6.86 10.05
CA ARG A 449 36.89 -7.20 10.59
C ARG A 449 37.71 -5.93 10.82
N SER A 450 38.36 -5.85 11.99
CA SER A 450 39.22 -4.71 12.31
C SER A 450 40.45 -4.71 11.39
N GLU A 451 40.79 -3.56 10.87
CA GLU A 451 42.10 -3.34 10.24
C GLU A 451 43.10 -2.95 11.32
N GLY A 452 44.27 -3.62 11.38
CA GLY A 452 45.33 -3.40 12.36
C GLY A 452 45.38 -4.44 13.47
N ASP A 453 46.35 -4.29 14.40
CA ASP A 453 46.71 -5.29 15.41
C ASP A 453 45.68 -5.44 16.56
N LYS A 454 44.76 -4.46 16.74
CA LYS A 454 43.71 -4.53 17.76
C LYS A 454 42.38 -4.89 17.14
N GLY A 455 41.75 -5.98 17.59
CA GLY A 455 40.39 -6.35 17.31
C GLY A 455 39.36 -5.54 18.12
N PHE A 456 38.10 -5.62 17.73
CA PHE A 456 37.00 -5.06 18.54
C PHE A 456 36.79 -5.86 19.83
N GLU A 457 37.26 -7.09 19.84
CA GLU A 457 37.34 -7.99 20.98
C GLU A 457 38.44 -7.59 21.99
N ASP A 458 39.43 -6.82 21.54
CA ASP A 458 40.52 -6.30 22.35
C ASP A 458 40.28 -4.85 22.84
N GLY A 459 39.02 -4.43 22.89
CA GLY A 459 38.62 -3.12 23.40
C GLY A 459 38.80 -1.96 22.41
N LYS A 460 38.97 -2.22 21.10
CA LYS A 460 38.98 -1.16 20.08
C LYS A 460 37.62 -0.45 20.08
N GLU A 461 37.65 0.87 20.05
CA GLU A 461 36.44 1.67 20.01
C GLU A 461 35.64 1.45 18.73
N VAL A 462 34.32 1.28 18.88
CA VAL A 462 33.39 1.06 17.77
C VAL A 462 32.89 2.41 17.27
N THR A 463 32.98 2.63 15.97
CA THR A 463 32.49 3.81 15.29
C THR A 463 31.39 3.43 14.27
N MET A 464 30.68 4.39 13.71
CA MET A 464 29.72 4.14 12.62
C MET A 464 30.37 3.40 11.44
N ASN A 465 31.62 3.71 11.13
CA ASN A 465 32.37 3.05 10.04
C ASN A 465 32.75 1.61 10.36
N SER A 466 32.59 1.16 11.59
CA SER A 466 32.90 -0.22 12.02
C SER A 466 31.77 -1.21 11.71
N LEU A 467 30.59 -0.75 11.33
CA LEU A 467 29.46 -1.61 10.98
C LEU A 467 29.80 -2.45 9.74
N ARG A 468 29.53 -3.76 9.83
CA ARG A 468 29.77 -4.69 8.71
C ARG A 468 28.68 -4.53 7.66
N GLY A 469 29.09 -4.47 6.41
CA GLY A 469 28.24 -4.53 5.23
C GLY A 469 28.06 -3.17 4.60
N SER A 470 27.10 -2.37 5.01
CA SER A 470 26.71 -1.18 4.28
C SER A 470 26.49 0.04 5.15
N ALA A 471 26.68 1.21 4.55
CA ALA A 471 26.30 2.50 5.13
C ALA A 471 24.77 2.59 5.38
N SER A 472 23.97 1.74 4.73
CA SER A 472 22.51 1.73 4.89
C SER A 472 22.06 1.42 6.31
N ILE A 473 22.74 0.53 7.04
CA ILE A 473 22.46 0.28 8.46
C ILE A 473 22.58 1.59 9.25
N GLY A 474 23.69 2.31 9.02
CA GLY A 474 23.93 3.59 9.66
C GLY A 474 22.91 4.66 9.29
N GLN A 475 22.48 4.70 8.04
CA GLN A 475 21.52 5.69 7.51
C GLN A 475 20.08 5.41 7.96
N LEU A 476 19.64 4.16 7.88
CA LEU A 476 18.25 3.76 8.05
C LEU A 476 17.85 3.46 9.50
N SER A 477 18.82 3.14 10.39
CA SER A 477 18.53 3.00 11.82
C SER A 477 18.25 4.35 12.47
N ASP A 478 17.30 4.37 13.39
CA ASP A 478 16.96 5.56 14.19
C ASP A 478 17.89 5.68 15.40
N LEU A 479 18.23 4.56 16.01
CA LEU A 479 19.15 4.45 17.14
C LEU A 479 20.20 3.37 16.85
N ILE A 480 21.47 3.64 17.19
CA ILE A 480 22.55 2.66 17.09
C ILE A 480 23.32 2.64 18.40
N ILE A 481 23.31 1.47 19.04
CA ILE A 481 24.02 1.20 20.28
C ILE A 481 25.16 0.22 20.00
N SER A 482 26.36 0.58 20.37
CA SER A 482 27.50 -0.32 20.34
C SER A 482 27.82 -0.85 21.74
N ILE A 483 28.18 -2.13 21.78
CA ILE A 483 28.69 -2.80 22.98
C ILE A 483 30.15 -3.13 22.70
N SER A 484 31.08 -2.58 23.48
CA SER A 484 32.50 -2.87 23.38
C SER A 484 33.01 -3.43 24.71
N ARG A 485 33.91 -4.42 24.63
CA ARG A 485 34.50 -5.06 25.79
C ARG A 485 35.90 -5.53 25.41
N ASP A 486 36.86 -5.33 26.30
CA ASP A 486 38.12 -6.00 26.20
C ASP A 486 38.00 -7.39 26.86
N ILE A 487 38.00 -8.43 26.02
CA ILE A 487 37.86 -9.83 26.48
C ILE A 487 39.10 -10.28 27.28
N LYS A 488 40.28 -9.67 27.02
CA LYS A 488 41.54 -9.97 27.72
C LYS A 488 41.63 -9.33 29.09
N SER A 489 40.75 -8.33 29.35
CA SER A 489 40.72 -7.66 30.66
C SER A 489 40.01 -8.53 31.69
N ASP A 490 40.58 -8.63 32.88
CA ASP A 490 39.97 -9.30 34.04
C ASP A 490 38.66 -8.61 34.46
N LYS A 491 38.54 -7.31 34.18
CA LYS A 491 37.32 -6.53 34.38
C LYS A 491 36.30 -6.88 33.30
N LYS A 492 35.33 -7.75 33.59
CA LYS A 492 34.28 -8.21 32.66
C LYS A 492 33.28 -7.10 32.32
N LEU A 493 33.75 -5.89 32.03
CA LEU A 493 33.00 -4.69 31.78
C LEU A 493 32.74 -4.53 30.30
N ALA A 494 31.45 -4.37 29.93
CA ALA A 494 31.02 -4.02 28.60
C ALA A 494 30.56 -2.55 28.57
N LYS A 495 31.22 -1.72 27.77
CA LYS A 495 30.92 -0.30 27.61
C LYS A 495 29.80 -0.16 26.59
N LEU A 496 28.72 0.53 26.94
CA LEU A 496 27.62 0.92 26.03
C LEU A 496 27.87 2.33 25.49
N THR A 497 27.90 2.44 24.18
CA THR A 497 28.08 3.73 23.49
C THR A 497 26.97 3.94 22.46
N ILE A 498 26.33 5.09 22.49
CA ILE A 498 25.32 5.49 21.49
C ILE A 498 26.05 6.13 20.31
N LEU A 499 26.03 5.45 19.17
CA LEU A 499 26.68 5.92 17.94
C LEU A 499 25.77 6.85 17.13
N LYS A 500 24.46 6.63 17.19
CA LYS A 500 23.44 7.43 16.53
C LYS A 500 22.18 7.46 17.38
N ASN A 501 21.55 8.62 17.45
CA ASN A 501 20.24 8.80 18.07
C ASN A 501 19.49 9.89 17.29
N ARG A 502 18.56 9.47 16.45
CA ARG A 502 17.78 10.40 15.62
C ARG A 502 16.75 11.19 16.44
N TYR A 503 16.29 10.61 17.55
CA TYR A 503 15.26 11.22 18.38
C TYR A 503 15.75 12.45 19.15
N SER A 504 16.83 12.27 19.95
CA SER A 504 17.35 13.36 20.81
C SER A 504 18.62 14.00 20.27
N GLY A 505 19.33 13.35 19.34
CA GLY A 505 20.66 13.76 18.89
C GLY A 505 21.80 13.40 19.86
N GLU A 506 21.48 12.92 21.07
CA GLU A 506 22.47 12.59 22.08
C GLU A 506 23.25 11.31 21.71
N THR A 507 24.57 11.43 21.66
CA THR A 507 25.49 10.33 21.36
C THR A 507 26.58 10.20 22.42
N GLY A 508 27.47 9.24 22.25
CA GLY A 508 28.61 9.01 23.12
C GLY A 508 28.36 7.95 24.20
N ASN A 509 29.28 7.87 25.17
CA ASN A 509 29.22 6.85 26.22
C ASN A 509 27.95 6.96 27.06
N ALA A 510 27.24 5.85 27.23
CA ALA A 510 26.07 5.75 28.11
C ALA A 510 26.46 5.25 29.50
N CYS A 511 27.01 4.05 29.59
CA CYS A 511 27.47 3.45 30.84
C CYS A 511 28.32 2.21 30.56
N SER A 512 28.75 1.55 31.62
CA SER A 512 29.35 0.23 31.58
C SER A 512 28.42 -0.82 32.22
N LEU A 513 28.42 -2.00 31.65
CA LEU A 513 27.68 -3.15 32.17
C LEU A 513 28.69 -4.20 32.67
N LEU A 514 28.46 -4.74 33.86
CA LEU A 514 29.20 -5.89 34.40
C LEU A 514 28.44 -7.17 34.04
N TYR A 515 29.16 -8.15 33.49
CA TYR A 515 28.60 -9.48 33.30
C TYR A 515 29.01 -10.39 34.46
N ASP A 516 28.03 -10.84 35.19
CA ASP A 516 28.18 -11.78 36.29
C ASP A 516 28.09 -13.23 35.78
N LEU A 517 29.11 -14.02 35.99
CA LEU A 517 29.18 -15.42 35.53
C LEU A 517 28.26 -16.37 36.33
N GLU A 518 28.01 -16.08 37.62
CA GLU A 518 27.20 -16.93 38.47
C GLU A 518 25.70 -16.79 38.11
N THR A 519 25.27 -15.57 37.86
CA THR A 519 23.89 -15.28 37.51
C THR A 519 23.61 -15.27 36.01
N GLY A 520 24.67 -15.12 35.18
CA GLY A 520 24.54 -14.94 33.74
C GLY A 520 23.88 -13.60 33.35
N CYS A 521 23.84 -12.64 34.27
CA CYS A 521 23.14 -11.37 34.09
C CYS A 521 24.12 -10.21 33.81
N LEU A 522 23.59 -9.20 33.11
CA LEU A 522 24.20 -7.89 32.94
C LEU A 522 23.61 -6.93 33.97
N SER A 523 24.48 -6.15 34.64
CA SER A 523 24.09 -5.10 35.58
C SER A 523 24.83 -3.82 35.29
N GLU A 524 24.14 -2.67 35.48
CA GLU A 524 24.82 -1.38 35.41
C GLU A 524 25.85 -1.22 36.49
N THR A 525 26.97 -0.62 36.11
CA THR A 525 28.00 -0.20 37.08
C THR A 525 28.28 1.30 36.92
N THR A 526 28.43 1.98 38.02
CA THR A 526 28.84 3.40 38.06
C THR A 526 30.34 3.52 37.96
N PRO A 527 30.90 4.61 37.39
CA PRO A 527 32.34 4.85 37.32
C PRO A 527 33.04 4.77 38.68
N ASP A 528 32.35 5.17 39.73
CA ASP A 528 32.92 5.24 41.10
C ASP A 528 33.16 3.85 41.73
N VAL A 529 32.57 2.79 41.21
CA VAL A 529 32.79 1.40 41.66
C VAL A 529 34.06 0.80 41.01
N LEU A 530 34.67 1.52 40.05
CA LEU A 530 35.79 0.99 39.27
C LEU A 530 37.18 1.20 39.94
N ASP A 531 37.24 2.06 40.95
CA ASP A 531 38.53 2.35 41.65
C ASP A 531 38.78 1.40 42.83
N ASP A 532 37.77 0.60 43.23
CA ASP A 532 37.88 -0.34 44.36
C ASP A 532 38.12 -1.83 43.94
N TYR A 533 38.39 -2.12 42.64
CA TYR A 533 38.70 -3.47 42.16
C TYR A 533 39.96 -3.52 41.30
#